data_3384be661b38c6d3ac51d71dbb6c776e
#
_entry.id   3384be661b38c6d3ac51d71dbb6c776e
#
_cell.length_a   1.000
_cell.length_b   1.000
_cell.length_c   1.000
_cell.angle_alpha   90.00
_cell.angle_beta   90.00
_cell.angle_gamma   90.00
#
_symmetry.space_group_name_H-M   'P 1'
#
loop_
_entity.id
_entity.type
_entity.pdbx_description
1 polymer ?
#
loop_
_entity_poly.entity_id
_entity_poly.type
_entity_poly.pdbx_seq_one_letter_code
_entity_poly.pdbx_strand_id
1 'polypeptide(L)'
;KVGYMPGRFSLYQDLSVEENLEFFATVFHTSIQENYDLIKDIYQQIEPFKKRRAGALSGGMKQKLALSCSLIHKPDILFLDEPTTGVDPVSRKEFWQMLRNLRKQGITIIVSTPIMDEARQCDRIAFINHGQVHGIDTPERILQKFASILCPPPLEREEAQQMAAPVIEVEQLTKSFGHFTAVDHISFQVQRGEIFGFLGANGAGKTTAMRMLCGLSRPTSGVGKVAGYDIFREAEQVKRHIGYMSQKFSLYEDLKVWENIRLF
;
A
#
# COMPACT_ATOMS: atom_id res chain seq x y z
N LYS A 1 20.59 -4.68 -9.34
CA LYS A 1 19.52 -4.46 -10.32
C LYS A 1 18.28 -3.94 -9.58
N VAL A 2 17.82 -2.76 -9.97
CA VAL A 2 16.78 -2.01 -9.29
C VAL A 2 15.43 -2.43 -9.85
N GLY A 3 14.55 -3.01 -9.02
CA GLY A 3 13.11 -3.06 -9.32
C GLY A 3 12.47 -1.74 -8.91
N TYR A 4 12.45 -0.73 -9.77
CA TYR A 4 11.70 0.50 -9.56
C TYR A 4 10.26 0.29 -10.06
N MET A 5 9.26 0.42 -9.19
CA MET A 5 7.87 0.60 -9.60
C MET A 5 7.54 2.08 -9.50
N PRO A 6 7.29 2.76 -10.62
CA PRO A 6 6.88 4.15 -10.60
C PRO A 6 5.52 4.28 -9.89
N GLY A 7 5.27 5.46 -9.29
CA GLY A 7 4.12 5.74 -8.42
C GLY A 7 2.74 5.68 -9.07
N ARG A 8 2.57 4.83 -10.06
CA ARG A 8 1.33 4.40 -10.67
C ARG A 8 1.48 2.93 -11.02
N PHE A 9 1.11 2.05 -10.12
CA PHE A 9 1.06 0.62 -10.41
C PHE A 9 0.01 0.34 -11.45
N SER A 10 0.43 -0.31 -12.52
CA SER A 10 -0.37 -0.43 -13.71
C SER A 10 -0.37 -1.85 -14.20
N LEU A 11 -1.55 -2.43 -14.30
CA LEU A 11 -1.75 -3.56 -15.21
C LEU A 11 -1.56 -3.05 -16.64
N TYR A 12 -0.81 -3.74 -17.44
CA TYR A 12 -0.78 -3.50 -18.89
C TYR A 12 -2.12 -3.88 -19.46
N GLN A 13 -2.91 -2.88 -19.85
CA GLN A 13 -4.30 -3.11 -20.30
C GLN A 13 -4.39 -3.97 -21.56
N ASP A 14 -3.37 -3.89 -22.41
CA ASP A 14 -3.26 -4.65 -23.65
C ASP A 14 -2.71 -6.07 -23.45
N LEU A 15 -2.04 -6.32 -22.33
CA LEU A 15 -1.60 -7.66 -21.97
C LEU A 15 -2.72 -8.45 -21.31
N SER A 16 -2.68 -9.76 -21.49
CA SER A 16 -3.55 -10.70 -20.77
C SER A 16 -3.22 -10.73 -19.27
N VAL A 17 -4.06 -11.39 -18.51
CA VAL A 17 -3.84 -11.64 -17.06
C VAL A 17 -2.53 -12.38 -16.84
N GLU A 18 -2.26 -13.43 -17.62
CA GLU A 18 -1.05 -14.26 -17.52
C GLU A 18 0.20 -13.46 -17.87
N GLU A 19 0.18 -12.72 -18.98
CA GLU A 19 1.28 -11.88 -19.43
C GLU A 19 1.62 -10.75 -18.41
N ASN A 20 0.62 -10.17 -17.74
CA ASN A 20 0.86 -9.22 -16.66
C ASN A 20 1.63 -9.87 -15.51
N LEU A 21 1.21 -11.07 -15.05
CA LEU A 21 1.90 -11.78 -13.97
C LEU A 21 3.32 -12.19 -14.37
N GLU A 22 3.50 -12.73 -15.58
CA GLU A 22 4.82 -13.11 -16.11
C GLU A 22 5.75 -11.91 -16.22
N PHE A 23 5.22 -10.76 -16.63
CA PHE A 23 5.97 -9.51 -16.68
C PHE A 23 6.54 -9.15 -15.30
N PHE A 24 5.68 -9.09 -14.26
CA PHE A 24 6.15 -8.74 -12.92
C PHE A 24 7.06 -9.83 -12.33
N ALA A 25 6.78 -11.11 -12.56
CA ALA A 25 7.67 -12.19 -12.16
C ALA A 25 9.06 -12.02 -12.77
N THR A 26 9.13 -11.68 -14.06
CA THR A 26 10.40 -11.44 -14.76
C THR A 26 11.15 -10.23 -14.19
N VAL A 27 10.46 -9.11 -13.95
CA VAL A 27 11.05 -7.89 -13.37
C VAL A 27 11.67 -8.16 -12.00
N PHE A 28 11.01 -8.99 -11.19
CA PHE A 28 11.50 -9.35 -9.85
C PHE A 28 12.42 -10.59 -9.84
N HIS A 29 12.80 -11.13 -10.99
CA HIS A 29 13.66 -12.31 -11.12
C HIS A 29 13.12 -13.55 -10.39
N THR A 30 11.81 -13.76 -10.49
CA THR A 30 11.10 -14.94 -9.97
C THR A 30 10.22 -15.55 -11.06
N SER A 31 9.46 -16.58 -10.70
CA SER A 31 8.45 -17.18 -11.59
C SER A 31 7.09 -17.25 -10.89
N ILE A 32 6.02 -17.38 -11.68
CA ILE A 32 4.67 -17.59 -11.14
C ILE A 32 4.65 -18.86 -10.28
N GLN A 33 5.33 -19.93 -10.74
CA GLN A 33 5.36 -21.23 -10.07
C GLN A 33 6.03 -21.18 -8.70
N GLU A 34 7.12 -20.44 -8.55
CA GLU A 34 7.85 -20.31 -7.29
C GLU A 34 7.00 -19.69 -6.16
N ASN A 35 6.14 -18.74 -6.51
CA ASN A 35 5.35 -18.00 -5.53
C ASN A 35 3.83 -18.20 -5.70
N TYR A 36 3.42 -19.26 -6.44
CA TYR A 36 2.01 -19.55 -6.70
C TYR A 36 1.19 -19.69 -5.44
N ASP A 37 1.71 -20.39 -4.43
CA ASP A 37 1.00 -20.64 -3.17
C ASP A 37 0.63 -19.33 -2.44
N LEU A 38 1.44 -18.28 -2.57
CA LEU A 38 1.15 -16.98 -1.96
C LEU A 38 -0.01 -16.26 -2.64
N ILE A 39 -0.12 -16.38 -3.97
CA ILE A 39 -1.14 -15.69 -4.77
C ILE A 39 -2.36 -16.57 -5.09
N LYS A 40 -2.29 -17.86 -4.80
CA LYS A 40 -3.26 -18.88 -5.22
C LYS A 40 -4.70 -18.49 -4.93
N ASP A 41 -5.02 -18.14 -3.69
CA ASP A 41 -6.38 -17.81 -3.26
C ASP A 41 -6.97 -16.60 -4.01
N ILE A 42 -6.10 -15.71 -4.50
CA ILE A 42 -6.47 -14.52 -5.25
C ILE A 42 -6.52 -14.85 -6.74
N TYR A 43 -5.47 -15.50 -7.24
CA TYR A 43 -5.26 -15.75 -8.66
C TYR A 43 -6.26 -16.75 -9.22
N GLN A 44 -6.61 -17.82 -8.49
CA GLN A 44 -7.59 -18.82 -8.92
C GLN A 44 -8.95 -18.22 -9.34
N GLN A 45 -9.32 -17.09 -8.77
CA GLN A 45 -10.58 -16.41 -9.12
C GLN A 45 -10.52 -15.70 -10.48
N ILE A 46 -9.33 -15.41 -10.99
CA ILE A 46 -9.11 -14.77 -12.29
C ILE A 46 -8.41 -15.68 -13.29
N GLU A 47 -7.86 -16.80 -12.86
CA GLU A 47 -7.17 -17.79 -13.69
C GLU A 47 -8.02 -18.31 -14.88
N PRO A 48 -9.34 -18.54 -14.74
CA PRO A 48 -10.18 -18.89 -15.88
C PRO A 48 -10.15 -17.86 -17.01
N PHE A 49 -9.76 -16.64 -16.72
CA PHE A 49 -9.66 -15.53 -17.65
C PHE A 49 -8.21 -15.17 -18.02
N LYS A 50 -7.24 -16.07 -17.76
CA LYS A 50 -5.81 -15.79 -17.90
C LYS A 50 -5.37 -15.27 -19.27
N LYS A 51 -6.07 -15.63 -20.33
CA LYS A 51 -5.84 -15.14 -21.72
C LYS A 51 -6.61 -13.85 -22.05
N ARG A 52 -7.46 -13.35 -21.15
CA ARG A 52 -8.22 -12.11 -21.38
C ARG A 52 -7.31 -10.92 -21.10
N ARG A 53 -7.39 -9.89 -21.96
CA ARG A 53 -6.69 -8.62 -21.77
C ARG A 53 -7.13 -7.95 -20.45
N ALA A 54 -6.18 -7.40 -19.71
CA ALA A 54 -6.45 -6.72 -18.45
C ALA A 54 -7.42 -5.53 -18.60
N GLY A 55 -7.36 -4.83 -19.73
CA GLY A 55 -8.31 -3.77 -20.08
C GLY A 55 -9.78 -4.20 -20.10
N ALA A 56 -10.05 -5.47 -20.47
CA ALA A 56 -11.40 -6.06 -20.57
C ALA A 56 -11.89 -6.72 -19.28
N LEU A 57 -11.14 -6.62 -18.16
CA LEU A 57 -11.53 -7.13 -16.85
C LEU A 57 -12.48 -6.16 -16.14
N SER A 58 -13.34 -6.69 -15.26
CA SER A 58 -14.10 -5.86 -14.31
C SER A 58 -13.16 -5.19 -13.29
N GLY A 59 -13.65 -4.14 -12.59
CA GLY A 59 -12.87 -3.44 -11.57
C GLY A 59 -12.31 -4.37 -10.51
N GLY A 60 -13.16 -5.26 -9.95
CA GLY A 60 -12.74 -6.25 -8.95
C GLY A 60 -11.72 -7.26 -9.48
N MET A 61 -11.83 -7.70 -10.74
CA MET A 61 -10.84 -8.59 -11.35
C MET A 61 -9.50 -7.88 -11.59
N LYS A 62 -9.52 -6.61 -12.01
CA LYS A 62 -8.31 -5.78 -12.14
C LYS A 62 -7.58 -5.65 -10.80
N GLN A 63 -8.32 -5.46 -9.72
CA GLN A 63 -7.72 -5.40 -8.38
C GLN A 63 -7.09 -6.72 -7.94
N LYS A 64 -7.77 -7.85 -8.17
CA LYS A 64 -7.22 -9.18 -7.89
C LYS A 64 -5.92 -9.42 -8.67
N LEU A 65 -5.89 -9.03 -9.94
CA LEU A 65 -4.68 -9.12 -10.75
C LEU A 65 -3.57 -8.19 -10.23
N ALA A 66 -3.90 -6.93 -9.93
CA ALA A 66 -2.94 -5.96 -9.40
C ALA A 66 -2.34 -6.44 -8.05
N LEU A 67 -3.18 -6.97 -7.17
CA LEU A 67 -2.73 -7.54 -5.90
C LEU A 67 -1.83 -8.76 -6.12
N SER A 68 -2.19 -9.68 -7.03
CA SER A 68 -1.35 -10.84 -7.38
C SER A 68 0.02 -10.41 -7.91
N CYS A 69 0.06 -9.41 -8.80
CA CYS A 69 1.32 -8.85 -9.32
C CYS A 69 2.18 -8.21 -8.21
N SER A 70 1.56 -7.50 -7.24
CA SER A 70 2.30 -6.88 -6.13
C SER A 70 2.82 -7.89 -5.10
N LEU A 71 2.34 -9.11 -5.13
CA LEU A 71 2.73 -10.20 -4.23
C LEU A 71 3.72 -11.19 -4.85
N ILE A 72 3.88 -11.18 -6.19
CA ILE A 72 4.60 -12.23 -6.92
C ILE A 72 6.06 -12.39 -6.46
N HIS A 73 6.68 -11.37 -5.92
CA HIS A 73 8.04 -11.39 -5.41
C HIS A 73 8.15 -11.67 -3.91
N LYS A 74 7.02 -12.06 -3.27
CA LYS A 74 6.93 -12.39 -1.84
C LYS A 74 7.43 -11.26 -0.93
N PRO A 75 6.78 -10.07 -0.93
CA PRO A 75 7.19 -8.95 -0.12
C PRO A 75 6.91 -9.19 1.37
N ASP A 76 7.72 -8.59 2.26
CA ASP A 76 7.46 -8.55 3.71
C ASP A 76 6.38 -7.52 4.06
N ILE A 77 6.28 -6.46 3.25
CA ILE A 77 5.39 -5.32 3.47
C ILE A 77 4.68 -4.99 2.15
N LEU A 78 3.36 -4.85 2.22
CA LEU A 78 2.48 -4.50 1.09
C LEU A 78 1.89 -3.10 1.29
N PHE A 79 2.13 -2.19 0.36
CA PHE A 79 1.54 -0.86 0.33
C PHE A 79 0.42 -0.79 -0.68
N LEU A 80 -0.75 -0.34 -0.24
CA LEU A 80 -1.98 -0.26 -1.02
C LEU A 80 -2.55 1.16 -0.97
N ASP A 81 -2.44 1.89 -2.08
CA ASP A 81 -2.91 3.27 -2.17
C ASP A 81 -4.32 3.33 -2.77
N GLU A 82 -5.31 3.56 -1.92
CA GLU A 82 -6.75 3.59 -2.24
C GLU A 82 -7.21 2.39 -3.12
N PRO A 83 -6.91 1.15 -2.70
CA PRO A 83 -6.99 -0.01 -3.59
C PRO A 83 -8.41 -0.37 -4.04
N THR A 84 -9.43 0.14 -3.37
CA THR A 84 -10.84 -0.20 -3.64
C THR A 84 -11.64 0.98 -4.21
N THR A 85 -10.97 2.06 -4.59
CA THR A 85 -11.64 3.22 -5.21
C THR A 85 -12.29 2.81 -6.54
N GLY A 86 -13.59 3.09 -6.68
CA GLY A 86 -14.37 2.74 -7.88
C GLY A 86 -14.78 1.27 -7.98
N VAL A 87 -14.66 0.50 -6.90
CA VAL A 87 -15.04 -0.91 -6.84
C VAL A 87 -16.40 -1.08 -6.17
N ASP A 88 -17.19 -2.00 -6.69
CA ASP A 88 -18.48 -2.36 -6.12
C ASP A 88 -18.37 -2.92 -4.70
N PRO A 89 -19.43 -2.82 -3.86
CA PRO A 89 -19.37 -3.23 -2.46
C PRO A 89 -19.07 -4.70 -2.23
N VAL A 90 -19.47 -5.59 -3.15
CA VAL A 90 -19.23 -7.04 -3.02
C VAL A 90 -17.75 -7.33 -3.25
N SER A 91 -17.20 -6.87 -4.36
CA SER A 91 -15.77 -7.02 -4.68
C SER A 91 -14.88 -6.36 -3.62
N ARG A 92 -15.30 -5.24 -3.04
CA ARG A 92 -14.60 -4.59 -1.93
C ARG A 92 -14.53 -5.48 -0.68
N LYS A 93 -15.63 -6.11 -0.31
CA LYS A 93 -15.67 -7.04 0.83
C LYS A 93 -14.76 -8.25 0.61
N GLU A 94 -14.75 -8.81 -0.60
CA GLU A 94 -13.85 -9.90 -0.98
C GLU A 94 -12.39 -9.46 -0.89
N PHE A 95 -12.05 -8.27 -1.39
CA PHE A 95 -10.71 -7.73 -1.34
C PHE A 95 -10.19 -7.61 0.10
N TRP A 96 -10.99 -7.08 1.02
CA TRP A 96 -10.62 -7.00 2.43
C TRP A 96 -10.46 -8.39 3.08
N GLN A 97 -11.25 -9.38 2.64
CA GLN A 97 -11.06 -10.76 3.10
C GLN A 97 -9.70 -11.32 2.65
N MET A 98 -9.28 -11.04 1.41
CA MET A 98 -7.95 -11.42 0.92
C MET A 98 -6.84 -10.76 1.75
N LEU A 99 -6.94 -9.47 2.07
CA LEU A 99 -5.96 -8.79 2.91
C LEU A 99 -5.84 -9.43 4.30
N ARG A 100 -6.97 -9.81 4.92
CA ARG A 100 -6.95 -10.53 6.20
C ARG A 100 -6.25 -11.89 6.11
N ASN A 101 -6.39 -12.59 4.99
CA ASN A 101 -5.70 -13.87 4.77
C ASN A 101 -4.18 -13.66 4.61
N LEU A 102 -3.76 -12.63 3.86
CA LEU A 102 -2.35 -12.26 3.71
C LEU A 102 -1.72 -11.86 5.06
N ARG A 103 -2.45 -11.09 5.89
CA ARG A 103 -2.02 -10.76 7.25
C ARG A 103 -1.75 -12.01 8.09
N LYS A 104 -2.64 -13.02 8.03
CA LYS A 104 -2.46 -14.31 8.74
C LYS A 104 -1.20 -15.06 8.28
N GLN A 105 -0.75 -14.81 7.06
CA GLN A 105 0.50 -15.34 6.50
C GLN A 105 1.74 -14.52 6.92
N GLY A 106 1.56 -13.49 7.76
CA GLY A 106 2.64 -12.67 8.31
C GLY A 106 3.02 -11.46 7.46
N ILE A 107 2.28 -11.14 6.39
CA ILE A 107 2.52 -9.95 5.57
C ILE A 107 2.00 -8.72 6.33
N THR A 108 2.85 -7.70 6.48
CA THR A 108 2.45 -6.39 7.01
C THR A 108 1.81 -5.57 5.89
N ILE A 109 0.65 -4.95 6.16
CA ILE A 109 -0.12 -4.26 5.12
C ILE A 109 -0.35 -2.81 5.53
N ILE A 110 -0.02 -1.88 4.65
CA ILE A 110 -0.29 -0.45 4.78
C ILE A 110 -1.32 -0.06 3.73
N VAL A 111 -2.46 0.46 4.18
CA VAL A 111 -3.55 0.87 3.28
C VAL A 111 -3.82 2.35 3.45
N SER A 112 -3.91 3.10 2.34
CA SER A 112 -4.55 4.41 2.37
C SER A 112 -6.01 4.29 1.92
N THR A 113 -6.92 4.97 2.60
CA THR A 113 -8.34 5.03 2.20
C THR A 113 -9.00 6.32 2.65
N PRO A 114 -9.91 6.91 1.86
CA PRO A 114 -10.81 7.96 2.33
C PRO A 114 -12.11 7.39 2.95
N ILE A 115 -12.28 6.06 2.96
CA ILE A 115 -13.54 5.40 3.31
C ILE A 115 -13.46 4.87 4.75
N MET A 116 -14.33 5.38 5.62
CA MET A 116 -14.34 5.01 7.04
C MET A 116 -14.61 3.51 7.29
N ASP A 117 -15.51 2.90 6.51
CA ASP A 117 -15.83 1.48 6.66
C ASP A 117 -14.65 0.56 6.31
N GLU A 118 -13.75 1.02 5.46
CA GLU A 118 -12.49 0.34 5.17
C GLU A 118 -11.49 0.53 6.30
N ALA A 119 -11.36 1.75 6.83
CA ALA A 119 -10.50 2.04 7.97
C ALA A 119 -10.84 1.15 9.19
N ARG A 120 -12.12 0.81 9.39
CA ARG A 120 -12.56 -0.15 10.43
C ARG A 120 -12.03 -1.58 10.25
N GLN A 121 -11.53 -1.93 9.07
CA GLN A 121 -10.95 -3.25 8.81
C GLN A 121 -9.45 -3.31 9.19
N CYS A 122 -8.83 -2.16 9.46
CA CYS A 122 -7.45 -2.08 9.90
C CYS A 122 -7.33 -2.38 11.41
N ASP A 123 -6.16 -2.83 11.85
CA ASP A 123 -5.87 -3.01 13.28
C ASP A 123 -5.64 -1.66 13.97
N ARG A 124 -4.91 -0.77 13.29
CA ARG A 124 -4.65 0.61 13.69
C ARG A 124 -4.80 1.55 12.50
N ILE A 125 -5.19 2.76 12.75
CA ILE A 125 -5.29 3.81 11.74
C ILE A 125 -4.57 5.08 12.18
N ALA A 126 -3.93 5.76 11.24
CA ALA A 126 -3.46 7.13 11.37
C ALA A 126 -4.44 8.05 10.63
N PHE A 127 -5.05 8.98 11.34
CA PHE A 127 -5.87 10.00 10.72
C PHE A 127 -5.00 11.15 10.23
N ILE A 128 -4.98 11.35 8.90
CA ILE A 128 -4.19 12.40 8.25
C ILE A 128 -5.12 13.47 7.70
N ASN A 129 -4.86 14.73 8.06
CA ASN A 129 -5.55 15.89 7.52
C ASN A 129 -4.56 17.05 7.35
N HIS A 130 -4.61 17.75 6.23
CA HIS A 130 -3.68 18.84 5.88
C HIS A 130 -2.20 18.48 6.10
N GLY A 131 -1.81 17.25 5.75
CA GLY A 131 -0.43 16.75 5.87
C GLY A 131 0.01 16.36 7.29
N GLN A 132 -0.83 16.53 8.30
CA GLN A 132 -0.55 16.23 9.70
C GLN A 132 -1.27 14.98 10.17
N VAL A 133 -0.67 14.21 11.10
CA VAL A 133 -1.31 13.10 11.79
C VAL A 133 -2.02 13.63 13.04
N HIS A 134 -3.33 13.59 13.07
CA HIS A 134 -4.15 14.05 14.18
C HIS A 134 -4.37 12.99 15.28
N GLY A 135 -4.11 11.72 14.97
CA GLY A 135 -4.17 10.63 15.92
C GLY A 135 -3.82 9.29 15.27
N ILE A 136 -3.28 8.39 16.08
CA ILE A 136 -3.01 7.00 15.71
C ILE A 136 -3.56 6.13 16.82
N ASP A 137 -4.53 5.28 16.49
CA ASP A 137 -5.14 4.34 17.44
C ASP A 137 -5.96 3.28 16.70
N THR A 138 -6.67 2.44 17.42
CA THR A 138 -7.68 1.55 16.83
C THR A 138 -8.77 2.38 16.13
N PRO A 139 -9.44 1.82 15.11
CA PRO A 139 -10.51 2.51 14.41
C PRO A 139 -11.60 3.04 15.34
N GLU A 140 -12.00 2.26 16.35
CA GLU A 140 -13.03 2.63 17.30
C GLU A 140 -12.63 3.86 18.13
N ARG A 141 -11.38 3.89 18.63
CA ARG A 141 -10.89 5.03 19.44
C ARG A 141 -10.73 6.30 18.60
N ILE A 142 -10.26 6.18 17.37
CA ILE A 142 -10.20 7.32 16.44
C ILE A 142 -11.61 7.83 16.15
N LEU A 143 -12.57 6.96 15.86
CA LEU A 143 -13.97 7.34 15.65
C LEU A 143 -14.59 8.03 16.85
N GLN A 144 -14.37 7.50 18.07
CA GLN A 144 -14.84 8.14 19.32
C GLN A 144 -14.20 9.51 19.51
N LYS A 145 -12.90 9.65 19.24
CA LYS A 145 -12.18 10.93 19.33
C LYS A 145 -12.70 11.97 18.34
N PHE A 146 -13.12 11.55 17.14
CA PHE A 146 -13.73 12.42 16.14
C PHE A 146 -15.19 12.73 16.44
N ALA A 147 -15.97 11.78 16.95
CA ALA A 147 -17.30 12.04 17.46
C ALA A 147 -17.26 13.01 18.65
N SER A 148 -16.23 12.97 19.49
CA SER A 148 -16.04 13.81 20.67
C SER A 148 -15.47 15.21 20.38
N ILE A 149 -15.01 15.49 19.15
CA ILE A 149 -14.78 16.87 18.71
C ILE A 149 -16.11 17.61 18.57
N LEU A 150 -17.21 16.89 18.38
CA LEU A 150 -18.58 17.42 18.42
C LEU A 150 -19.21 17.34 19.82
N CYS A 151 -18.66 16.57 20.79
CA CYS A 151 -19.15 16.49 22.18
C CYS A 151 -18.14 15.71 23.07
N PRO A 152 -17.39 16.30 23.99
CA PRO A 152 -16.32 15.62 24.75
C PRO A 152 -16.78 14.94 26.04
N PRO A 153 -16.28 13.74 26.36
CA PRO A 153 -16.01 13.28 27.70
C PRO A 153 -14.62 12.57 27.87
N PRO A 154 -14.22 12.16 29.09
CA PRO A 154 -12.84 12.19 29.54
C PRO A 154 -12.01 10.91 29.30
N LEU A 155 -10.67 11.08 29.43
CA LEU A 155 -9.61 10.13 29.12
C LEU A 155 -9.43 9.02 30.17
N GLU A 156 -9.23 7.79 29.73
CA GLU A 156 -8.50 6.74 30.46
C GLU A 156 -7.46 6.07 29.55
N ARG A 157 -6.27 5.85 30.10
CA ARG A 157 -5.12 5.21 29.43
C ARG A 157 -5.06 3.74 29.83
N GLU A 158 -4.87 2.84 28.87
CA GLU A 158 -4.46 1.47 29.13
C GLU A 158 -3.27 1.03 28.26
N GLU A 159 -2.51 0.14 28.80
CA GLU A 159 -1.12 -0.25 28.68
C GLU A 159 -0.70 -0.78 27.29
N ALA A 160 0.52 -0.41 26.88
CA ALA A 160 1.21 -0.94 25.71
C ALA A 160 1.82 -2.32 26.02
N GLN A 161 1.41 -3.33 25.27
CA GLN A 161 2.09 -4.63 25.25
C GLN A 161 3.48 -4.50 24.63
N GLN A 162 4.46 -5.12 25.25
CA GLN A 162 5.84 -5.27 24.76
C GLN A 162 5.81 -6.02 23.42
N MET A 163 6.06 -5.33 22.32
CA MET A 163 6.04 -5.89 20.96
C MET A 163 7.46 -5.90 20.37
N ALA A 164 7.70 -6.85 19.46
CA ALA A 164 8.92 -6.94 18.65
C ALA A 164 9.24 -5.60 17.97
N ALA A 165 10.49 -5.40 17.57
CA ALA A 165 10.92 -4.16 16.89
C ALA A 165 9.99 -3.79 15.73
N PRO A 166 9.57 -2.51 15.63
CA PRO A 166 8.66 -2.06 14.59
C PRO A 166 9.27 -2.26 13.20
N VAL A 167 8.41 -2.60 12.22
CA VAL A 167 8.82 -2.80 10.82
C VAL A 167 8.89 -1.47 10.06
N ILE A 168 8.17 -0.45 10.54
CA ILE A 168 8.25 0.93 10.04
C ILE A 168 8.40 1.86 11.24
N GLU A 169 9.39 2.75 11.16
CA GLU A 169 9.64 3.81 12.12
C GLU A 169 9.74 5.14 11.38
N VAL A 170 9.02 6.16 11.83
CA VAL A 170 9.00 7.49 11.22
C VAL A 170 9.06 8.55 12.31
N GLU A 171 9.99 9.49 12.17
CA GLU A 171 10.17 10.62 13.07
C GLU A 171 10.25 11.93 12.31
N GLN A 172 9.33 12.85 12.62
CA GLN A 172 9.27 14.22 12.09
C GLN A 172 9.35 14.29 10.56
N LEU A 173 8.80 13.29 9.86
CA LEU A 173 8.89 13.19 8.42
C LEU A 173 8.09 14.29 7.74
N THR A 174 8.74 15.07 6.90
CA THR A 174 8.15 16.24 6.23
C THR A 174 8.41 16.21 4.74
N LYS A 175 7.41 16.62 3.95
CA LYS A 175 7.54 16.83 2.51
C LYS A 175 6.91 18.13 2.09
N SER A 176 7.75 19.04 1.58
CA SER A 176 7.34 20.31 0.98
C SER A 176 7.65 20.36 -0.51
N PHE A 177 6.80 21.03 -1.27
CA PHE A 177 6.95 21.35 -2.68
C PHE A 177 6.87 22.88 -2.82
N GLY A 178 8.02 23.55 -2.87
CA GLY A 178 8.09 25.01 -2.79
C GLY A 178 7.44 25.53 -1.50
N HIS A 179 6.40 26.32 -1.61
CA HIS A 179 5.67 26.89 -0.47
C HIS A 179 4.56 25.98 0.08
N PHE A 180 4.28 24.86 -0.57
CA PHE A 180 3.23 23.93 -0.15
C PHE A 180 3.82 22.74 0.62
N THR A 181 3.39 22.53 1.87
CA THR A 181 3.76 21.36 2.67
C THR A 181 2.69 20.29 2.56
N ALA A 182 3.01 19.21 1.86
CA ALA A 182 2.11 18.10 1.61
C ALA A 182 2.04 17.11 2.78
N VAL A 183 3.15 16.94 3.52
CA VAL A 183 3.27 16.13 4.74
C VAL A 183 4.09 16.95 5.73
N ASP A 184 3.56 17.13 6.95
CA ASP A 184 4.09 18.05 7.94
C ASP A 184 4.41 17.32 9.26
N HIS A 185 5.71 17.08 9.52
CA HIS A 185 6.29 16.53 10.76
C HIS A 185 5.58 15.28 11.30
N ILE A 186 5.20 14.32 10.44
CA ILE A 186 4.53 13.10 10.90
C ILE A 186 5.50 12.16 11.63
N SER A 187 5.02 11.53 12.69
CA SER A 187 5.77 10.54 13.48
C SER A 187 4.86 9.37 13.85
N PHE A 188 5.27 8.15 13.58
CA PHE A 188 4.52 6.93 13.91
C PHE A 188 5.40 5.68 13.76
N GLN A 189 4.90 4.55 14.27
CA GLN A 189 5.50 3.24 14.13
C GLN A 189 4.45 2.23 13.68
N VAL A 190 4.88 1.25 12.87
CA VAL A 190 4.05 0.13 12.42
C VAL A 190 4.70 -1.17 12.83
N GLN A 191 3.93 -2.06 13.46
CA GLN A 191 4.41 -3.34 13.93
C GLN A 191 4.35 -4.40 12.81
N ARG A 192 5.20 -5.41 12.92
CA ARG A 192 5.18 -6.53 11.95
C ARG A 192 3.85 -7.28 12.06
N GLY A 193 3.23 -7.57 10.91
CA GLY A 193 1.99 -8.35 10.83
C GLY A 193 0.71 -7.58 11.19
N GLU A 194 0.75 -6.24 11.34
CA GLU A 194 -0.47 -5.44 11.48
C GLU A 194 -0.97 -4.89 10.14
N ILE A 195 -2.25 -4.56 10.06
CA ILE A 195 -2.84 -3.74 9.01
C ILE A 195 -2.94 -2.31 9.52
N PHE A 196 -2.09 -1.42 9.00
CA PHE A 196 -2.04 -0.01 9.37
C PHE A 196 -2.66 0.86 8.28
N GLY A 197 -3.65 1.69 8.62
CA GLY A 197 -4.40 2.51 7.68
C GLY A 197 -4.06 4.00 7.76
N PHE A 198 -3.83 4.65 6.62
CA PHE A 198 -3.88 6.11 6.49
C PHE A 198 -5.29 6.54 6.11
N LEU A 199 -6.02 7.15 7.05
CA LEU A 199 -7.35 7.71 6.82
C LEU A 199 -7.27 9.22 6.62
N GLY A 200 -8.00 9.75 5.65
CA GLY A 200 -8.11 11.19 5.41
C GLY A 200 -8.73 11.52 4.06
N ALA A 201 -9.17 12.76 3.88
CA ALA A 201 -9.73 13.27 2.63
C ALA A 201 -8.71 13.23 1.47
N ASN A 202 -9.19 13.36 0.23
CA ASN A 202 -8.32 13.50 -0.93
C ASN A 202 -7.48 14.80 -0.79
N GLY A 203 -6.20 14.70 -1.13
CA GLY A 203 -5.25 15.82 -0.93
C GLY A 203 -4.67 15.95 0.50
N ALA A 204 -5.08 15.11 1.46
CA ALA A 204 -4.60 15.18 2.85
C ALA A 204 -3.14 14.76 3.06
N GLY A 205 -2.42 14.36 2.02
CA GLY A 205 -1.00 13.95 2.11
C GLY A 205 -0.76 12.44 2.17
N LYS A 206 -1.82 11.59 2.21
CA LYS A 206 -1.69 10.13 2.32
C LYS A 206 -0.74 9.51 1.28
N THR A 207 -1.03 9.75 0.01
CA THR A 207 -0.20 9.24 -1.11
C THR A 207 1.23 9.75 -1.05
N THR A 208 1.44 11.00 -0.64
CA THR A 208 2.79 11.57 -0.48
C THR A 208 3.55 10.87 0.64
N ALA A 209 2.91 10.62 1.80
CA ALA A 209 3.49 9.85 2.89
C ALA A 209 3.85 8.42 2.44
N MET A 210 2.92 7.72 1.79
CA MET A 210 3.17 6.38 1.23
C MET A 210 4.35 6.35 0.27
N ARG A 211 4.44 7.32 -0.65
CA ARG A 211 5.56 7.41 -1.61
C ARG A 211 6.90 7.65 -0.95
N MET A 212 6.95 8.41 0.15
CA MET A 212 8.19 8.57 0.93
C MET A 212 8.60 7.25 1.59
N LEU A 213 7.66 6.55 2.23
CA LEU A 213 7.91 5.26 2.88
C LEU A 213 8.39 4.18 1.89
N CYS A 214 7.90 4.22 0.66
CA CYS A 214 8.33 3.31 -0.40
C CYS A 214 9.68 3.69 -1.05
N GLY A 215 10.36 4.74 -0.57
CA GLY A 215 11.60 5.24 -1.20
C GLY A 215 11.39 5.83 -2.59
N LEU A 216 10.14 6.16 -2.96
CA LEU A 216 9.77 6.74 -4.27
C LEU A 216 9.80 8.26 -4.29
N SER A 217 9.80 8.90 -3.13
CA SER A 217 9.87 10.35 -2.98
C SER A 217 10.78 10.72 -1.83
N ARG A 218 11.75 11.58 -2.10
CA ARG A 218 12.70 12.06 -1.10
C ARG A 218 11.98 12.96 -0.08
N PRO A 219 12.09 12.72 1.25
CA PRO A 219 11.60 13.66 2.25
C PRO A 219 12.37 14.99 2.18
N THR A 220 11.73 16.06 2.63
CA THR A 220 12.38 17.37 2.81
C THR A 220 13.17 17.39 4.12
N SER A 221 12.62 16.79 5.18
CA SER A 221 13.25 16.62 6.49
C SER A 221 12.65 15.44 7.25
N GLY A 222 13.21 15.12 8.41
CA GLY A 222 12.84 13.98 9.22
C GLY A 222 13.54 12.70 8.80
N VAL A 223 13.27 11.62 9.51
CA VAL A 223 13.87 10.30 9.27
C VAL A 223 12.78 9.24 9.21
N GLY A 224 13.05 8.16 8.47
CA GLY A 224 12.17 7.01 8.38
C GLY A 224 12.94 5.75 8.05
N LYS A 225 12.51 4.63 8.64
CA LYS A 225 13.03 3.30 8.32
C LYS A 225 11.86 2.40 7.94
N VAL A 226 12.07 1.57 6.93
CA VAL A 226 11.13 0.55 6.46
C VAL A 226 11.90 -0.76 6.30
N ALA A 227 11.43 -1.83 6.92
CA ALA A 227 12.12 -3.12 6.97
C ALA A 227 13.58 -3.02 7.47
N GLY A 228 13.87 -2.07 8.37
CA GLY A 228 15.20 -1.80 8.92
C GLY A 228 16.08 -0.87 8.08
N TYR A 229 15.67 -0.51 6.86
CA TYR A 229 16.43 0.32 5.93
C TYR A 229 15.95 1.78 5.95
N ASP A 230 16.91 2.72 5.85
CA ASP A 230 16.60 4.16 5.73
C ASP A 230 15.92 4.45 4.39
N ILE A 231 14.72 5.06 4.44
CA ILE A 231 13.89 5.34 3.24
C ILE A 231 14.55 6.27 2.23
N PHE A 232 15.61 6.94 2.63
CA PHE A 232 16.31 7.91 1.81
C PHE A 232 17.68 7.42 1.34
N ARG A 233 18.52 6.94 2.27
CA ARG A 233 19.89 6.51 1.99
C ARG A 233 19.92 5.11 1.36
N GLU A 234 18.96 4.27 1.73
CA GLU A 234 18.87 2.87 1.34
C GLU A 234 17.56 2.56 0.58
N ALA A 235 17.06 3.55 -0.19
CA ALA A 235 15.78 3.45 -0.92
C ALA A 235 15.68 2.19 -1.80
N GLU A 236 16.81 1.74 -2.38
CA GLU A 236 16.86 0.52 -3.20
C GLU A 236 16.64 -0.75 -2.37
N GLN A 237 17.15 -0.78 -1.13
CA GLN A 237 16.89 -1.90 -0.22
C GLN A 237 15.43 -1.90 0.22
N VAL A 238 14.85 -0.73 0.55
CA VAL A 238 13.43 -0.61 0.85
C VAL A 238 12.58 -1.19 -0.27
N LYS A 239 12.81 -0.80 -1.52
CA LYS A 239 12.05 -1.26 -2.69
C LYS A 239 12.08 -2.78 -2.88
N ARG A 240 13.16 -3.45 -2.50
CA ARG A 240 13.28 -4.92 -2.59
C ARG A 240 12.44 -5.68 -1.58
N HIS A 241 12.05 -5.04 -0.48
CA HIS A 241 11.32 -5.65 0.64
C HIS A 241 9.86 -5.27 0.70
N ILE A 242 9.38 -4.39 -0.19
CA ILE A 242 8.00 -3.91 -0.22
C ILE A 242 7.28 -4.31 -1.50
N GLY A 243 5.97 -4.55 -1.40
CA GLY A 243 5.03 -4.51 -2.52
C GLY A 243 4.27 -3.19 -2.51
N TYR A 244 4.08 -2.57 -3.66
CA TYR A 244 3.33 -1.32 -3.78
C TYR A 244 2.25 -1.43 -4.85
N MET A 245 1.01 -1.12 -4.48
CA MET A 245 -0.11 -1.02 -5.40
C MET A 245 -0.69 0.39 -5.33
N SER A 246 -0.62 1.14 -6.42
CA SER A 246 -1.15 2.51 -6.50
C SER A 246 -2.54 2.55 -7.12
N GLN A 247 -3.27 3.64 -6.84
CA GLN A 247 -4.61 3.90 -7.35
C GLN A 247 -4.67 4.06 -8.88
N LYS A 248 -3.66 4.66 -9.49
CA LYS A 248 -3.62 4.97 -10.93
C LYS A 248 -2.41 4.34 -11.60
N PHE A 249 -2.62 3.92 -12.84
CA PHE A 249 -1.66 3.31 -13.74
C PHE A 249 -0.60 4.28 -14.27
N SER A 250 0.68 3.89 -14.36
CA SER A 250 1.60 4.49 -15.31
C SER A 250 2.80 3.61 -15.64
N LEU A 251 2.67 3.06 -16.79
CA LEU A 251 3.80 2.81 -17.66
C LEU A 251 3.74 3.87 -18.74
N TYR A 252 4.83 4.08 -19.42
CA TYR A 252 4.86 4.96 -20.57
C TYR A 252 4.00 4.32 -21.65
N GLU A 253 2.80 4.88 -21.87
CA GLU A 253 1.81 4.37 -22.83
C GLU A 253 2.38 4.35 -24.27
N ASP A 254 3.35 5.22 -24.54
CA ASP A 254 4.03 5.35 -25.82
C ASP A 254 5.17 4.33 -26.03
N LEU A 255 5.56 3.59 -24.99
CA LEU A 255 6.63 2.60 -25.08
C LEU A 255 6.07 1.19 -25.16
N LYS A 256 6.73 0.35 -25.96
CA LYS A 256 6.45 -1.08 -26.04
C LYS A 256 6.80 -1.77 -24.70
N VAL A 257 6.22 -2.95 -24.46
CA VAL A 257 6.43 -3.73 -23.24
C VAL A 257 7.92 -3.92 -22.95
N TRP A 258 8.71 -4.34 -23.93
CA TRP A 258 10.14 -4.57 -23.78
C TRP A 258 10.95 -3.29 -23.52
N GLU A 259 10.50 -2.14 -24.04
CA GLU A 259 11.11 -0.83 -23.77
C GLU A 259 10.82 -0.37 -22.34
N ASN A 260 9.60 -0.59 -21.84
CA ASN A 260 9.27 -0.40 -20.45
C ASN A 260 10.12 -1.31 -19.54
N ILE A 261 10.28 -2.61 -19.87
CA ILE A 261 11.15 -3.54 -19.12
C ILE A 261 12.60 -3.07 -19.07
N ARG A 262 13.11 -2.48 -20.16
CA ARG A 262 14.51 -2.04 -20.25
C ARG A 262 14.81 -0.76 -19.48
N LEU A 263 13.77 0.04 -19.20
CA LEU A 263 13.87 1.26 -18.38
C LEU A 263 13.94 0.97 -16.87
N PHE A 264 13.51 -0.20 -16.45
CA PHE A 264 13.51 -0.70 -15.08
C PHE A 264 14.55 -1.80 -14.86
#